data_04cdbb4954f5a77790b77e7103be5891
#
_entry.id   04cdbb4954f5a77790b77e7103be5891
#
_cell.length_a   1.000
_cell.length_b   1.000
_cell.length_c   1.000
_cell.angle_alpha   90.00
_cell.angle_beta   90.00
_cell.angle_gamma   90.00
#
_symmetry.space_group_name_H-M   'P 1'
#
loop_
_entity.id
_entity.type
_entity.pdbx_description
1 polymer ?
#
loop_
_entity_poly.entity_id
_entity_poly.type
_entity_poly.pdbx_seq_one_letter_code
_entity_poly.pdbx_strand_id
1 'polypeptide(L)'
;MYNDIIEFLDNKRLKEALVQLTALAHEADNWQLSSEIESLQTTYSYMLQYAAQGMEDPERNKLYHQLLRTAYELADRTEATRKYRTGTGYMHGKYYSFQQIPPHSYQEICLSLEAFSENLGMAQITVMDEERRSETVNKLYIEHEKYVTELFDIIWISTHWTDEDLSGANSILESLLVPANDVAVMISAVTLSLIQVFDSRKFQFLIKAYQTHSETIVVQRALIGIALTAYYQEKRLKLYPDLQAALSLSLIHI
;
A
#
# COMPACT_ATOMS: atom_id res chain seq x y z
N MET A 1 -13.45 -20.05 4.37
CA MET A 1 -14.06 -18.91 3.64
C MET A 1 -13.07 -18.19 2.73
N TYR A 2 -11.99 -17.49 3.21
CA TYR A 2 -11.05 -16.80 2.31
C TYR A 2 -10.41 -17.74 1.27
N ASN A 3 -9.90 -18.90 1.68
CA ASN A 3 -9.30 -19.87 0.76
C ASN A 3 -10.29 -20.39 -0.30
N ASP A 4 -11.55 -20.55 0.07
CA ASP A 4 -12.59 -20.99 -0.86
C ASP A 4 -12.91 -19.91 -1.90
N ILE A 5 -12.88 -18.63 -1.49
CA ILE A 5 -13.00 -17.47 -2.41
C ILE A 5 -11.87 -17.52 -3.44
N ILE A 6 -10.63 -17.70 -2.98
CA ILE A 6 -9.46 -17.76 -3.87
C ILE A 6 -9.58 -18.97 -4.81
N GLU A 7 -10.01 -20.13 -4.32
CA GLU A 7 -10.26 -21.31 -5.16
C GLU A 7 -11.32 -21.05 -6.24
N PHE A 8 -12.41 -20.38 -5.89
CA PHE A 8 -13.43 -19.99 -6.88
C PHE A 8 -12.86 -19.02 -7.92
N LEU A 9 -12.06 -18.04 -7.52
CA LEU A 9 -11.43 -17.08 -8.44
C LEU A 9 -10.41 -17.77 -9.35
N ASP A 10 -9.58 -18.67 -8.81
CA ASP A 10 -8.60 -19.46 -9.58
C ASP A 10 -9.30 -20.32 -10.66
N ASN A 11 -10.51 -20.82 -10.35
CA ASN A 11 -11.36 -21.58 -11.27
C ASN A 11 -12.30 -20.70 -12.12
N LYS A 12 -12.14 -19.38 -12.11
CA LYS A 12 -12.96 -18.40 -12.86
C LYS A 12 -14.47 -18.46 -12.52
N ARG A 13 -14.80 -18.90 -11.32
CA ARG A 13 -16.18 -18.98 -10.79
C ARG A 13 -16.52 -17.69 -10.02
N LEU A 14 -16.56 -16.57 -10.75
CA LEU A 14 -16.68 -15.24 -10.15
C LEU A 14 -17.99 -15.07 -9.37
N LYS A 15 -19.10 -15.66 -9.82
CA LYS A 15 -20.39 -15.56 -9.13
C LYS A 15 -20.33 -16.14 -7.71
N GLU A 16 -19.79 -17.34 -7.57
CA GLU A 16 -19.66 -18.03 -6.29
C GLU A 16 -18.66 -17.31 -5.37
N ALA A 17 -17.57 -16.83 -5.96
CA ALA A 17 -16.59 -16.02 -5.24
C ALA A 17 -17.21 -14.76 -4.64
N LEU A 18 -18.03 -14.03 -5.41
CA LEU A 18 -18.69 -12.81 -4.96
C LEU A 18 -19.68 -13.05 -3.83
N VAL A 19 -20.43 -14.16 -3.86
CA VAL A 19 -21.34 -14.55 -2.76
C VAL A 19 -20.58 -14.77 -1.46
N GLN A 20 -19.46 -15.51 -1.51
CA GLN A 20 -18.63 -15.76 -0.34
C GLN A 20 -17.90 -14.49 0.13
N LEU A 21 -17.49 -13.64 -0.81
CA LEU A 21 -16.83 -12.37 -0.51
C LEU A 21 -17.76 -11.42 0.24
N THR A 22 -19.04 -11.37 -0.11
CA THR A 22 -20.05 -10.60 0.65
C THR A 22 -20.16 -11.08 2.09
N ALA A 23 -20.17 -12.40 2.31
CA ALA A 23 -20.21 -12.96 3.66
C ALA A 23 -18.93 -12.59 4.46
N LEU A 24 -17.76 -12.66 3.82
CA LEU A 24 -16.47 -12.25 4.44
C LEU A 24 -16.45 -10.76 4.79
N ALA A 25 -17.06 -9.90 3.94
CA ALA A 25 -17.15 -8.46 4.19
C ALA A 25 -18.03 -8.15 5.42
N HIS A 26 -19.10 -8.90 5.63
CA HIS A 26 -19.91 -8.79 6.84
C HIS A 26 -19.12 -9.14 8.11
N GLU A 27 -18.25 -10.17 8.06
CA GLU A 27 -17.36 -10.49 9.19
C GLU A 27 -16.30 -9.39 9.43
N ALA A 28 -15.82 -8.77 8.36
CA ALA A 28 -14.88 -7.64 8.44
C ALA A 28 -15.53 -6.35 8.93
N ASP A 29 -16.89 -6.26 8.90
CA ASP A 29 -17.70 -5.13 9.34
C ASP A 29 -17.13 -3.77 8.85
N ASN A 30 -16.85 -3.71 7.55
CA ASN A 30 -16.32 -2.52 6.88
C ASN A 30 -17.29 -2.15 5.74
N TRP A 31 -18.00 -1.03 5.94
CA TRP A 31 -19.04 -0.57 5.02
C TRP A 31 -18.48 -0.19 3.63
N GLN A 32 -17.25 0.34 3.57
CA GLN A 32 -16.61 0.73 2.32
C GLN A 32 -16.31 -0.50 1.45
N LEU A 33 -15.72 -1.54 2.03
CA LEU A 33 -15.47 -2.81 1.33
C LEU A 33 -16.77 -3.45 0.87
N SER A 34 -17.81 -3.43 1.71
CA SER A 34 -19.14 -3.93 1.33
C SER A 34 -19.70 -3.20 0.12
N SER A 35 -19.61 -1.88 0.08
CA SER A 35 -20.06 -1.04 -1.04
C SER A 35 -19.27 -1.32 -2.33
N GLU A 36 -17.94 -1.48 -2.23
CA GLU A 36 -17.10 -1.82 -3.39
C GLU A 36 -17.46 -3.21 -3.95
N ILE A 37 -17.76 -4.19 -3.08
CA ILE A 37 -18.19 -5.53 -3.48
C ILE A 37 -19.57 -5.51 -4.15
N GLU A 38 -20.52 -4.74 -3.62
CA GLU A 38 -21.84 -4.56 -4.24
C GLU A 38 -21.74 -3.91 -5.64
N SER A 39 -20.88 -2.92 -5.79
CA SER A 39 -20.61 -2.30 -7.09
C SER A 39 -20.02 -3.31 -8.08
N LEU A 40 -19.09 -4.15 -7.64
CA LEU A 40 -18.51 -5.21 -8.45
C LEU A 40 -19.57 -6.25 -8.87
N GLN A 41 -20.44 -6.67 -7.95
CA GLN A 41 -21.56 -7.59 -8.24
C GLN A 41 -22.54 -7.00 -9.26
N THR A 42 -22.85 -5.73 -9.12
CA THR A 42 -23.75 -5.00 -10.03
C THR A 42 -23.15 -4.97 -11.44
N THR A 43 -21.87 -4.60 -11.57
CA THR A 43 -21.17 -4.56 -12.86
C THR A 43 -21.12 -5.94 -13.51
N TYR A 44 -20.81 -6.98 -12.73
CA TYR A 44 -20.82 -8.37 -13.22
C TYR A 44 -22.20 -8.81 -13.69
N SER A 45 -23.26 -8.45 -12.94
CA SER A 45 -24.64 -8.78 -13.30
C SER A 45 -25.05 -8.12 -14.61
N TYR A 46 -24.72 -6.86 -14.83
CA TYR A 46 -24.96 -6.16 -16.10
C TYR A 46 -24.21 -6.81 -17.26
N MET A 47 -22.94 -7.16 -17.08
CA MET A 47 -22.15 -7.87 -18.10
C MET A 47 -22.85 -9.18 -18.53
N LEU A 48 -23.34 -9.96 -17.56
CA LEU A 48 -24.06 -11.21 -17.84
C LEU A 48 -25.41 -10.95 -18.54
N GLN A 49 -26.17 -9.94 -18.14
CA GLN A 49 -27.44 -9.57 -18.75
C GLN A 49 -27.27 -9.18 -20.22
N TYR A 50 -26.28 -8.34 -20.54
CA TYR A 50 -26.00 -7.96 -21.93
C TYR A 50 -25.53 -9.16 -22.77
N ALA A 51 -24.73 -10.07 -22.18
CA ALA A 51 -24.35 -11.30 -22.84
C ALA A 51 -25.54 -12.22 -23.15
N ALA A 52 -26.48 -12.34 -22.20
CA ALA A 52 -27.70 -13.14 -22.38
C ALA A 52 -28.66 -12.57 -23.44
N GLN A 53 -28.62 -11.24 -23.66
CA GLN A 53 -29.38 -10.56 -24.72
C GLN A 53 -28.74 -10.71 -26.12
N GLY A 54 -27.64 -11.44 -26.24
CA GLY A 54 -26.96 -11.67 -27.51
C GLY A 54 -26.16 -10.44 -28.01
N MET A 55 -25.92 -9.45 -27.18
CA MET A 55 -25.08 -8.31 -27.55
C MET A 55 -23.64 -8.76 -27.71
N GLU A 56 -23.04 -8.55 -28.88
CA GLU A 56 -21.62 -8.75 -29.10
C GLU A 56 -20.84 -7.54 -28.55
N ASP A 57 -19.96 -7.80 -27.60
CA ASP A 57 -19.05 -6.80 -27.03
C ASP A 57 -17.61 -7.31 -27.13
N PRO A 58 -16.78 -6.71 -27.98
CA PRO A 58 -15.38 -7.11 -28.16
C PRO A 58 -14.54 -6.90 -26.88
N GLU A 59 -14.96 -5.96 -26.00
CA GLU A 59 -14.25 -5.66 -24.76
C GLU A 59 -14.71 -6.55 -23.58
N ARG A 60 -15.71 -7.45 -23.78
CA ARG A 60 -16.25 -8.31 -22.70
C ARG A 60 -15.17 -9.13 -21.97
N ASN A 61 -14.24 -9.70 -22.73
CA ASN A 61 -13.16 -10.48 -22.13
C ASN A 61 -12.24 -9.61 -21.26
N LYS A 62 -11.93 -8.42 -21.72
CA LYS A 62 -11.13 -7.46 -20.96
C LYS A 62 -11.85 -7.02 -19.69
N LEU A 63 -13.14 -6.69 -19.80
CA LEU A 63 -13.97 -6.36 -18.63
C LEU A 63 -14.02 -7.53 -17.63
N TYR A 64 -14.21 -8.77 -18.09
CA TYR A 64 -14.21 -9.92 -17.21
C TYR A 64 -12.87 -10.09 -16.46
N HIS A 65 -11.74 -9.90 -17.15
CA HIS A 65 -10.42 -9.95 -16.49
C HIS A 65 -10.23 -8.81 -15.48
N GLN A 66 -10.77 -7.62 -15.74
CA GLN A 66 -10.76 -6.52 -14.79
C GLN A 66 -11.61 -6.85 -13.54
N LEU A 67 -12.83 -7.39 -13.73
CA LEU A 67 -13.70 -7.81 -12.63
C LEU A 67 -13.04 -8.90 -11.77
N LEU A 68 -12.40 -9.87 -12.42
CA LEU A 68 -11.67 -10.93 -11.73
C LEU A 68 -10.52 -10.36 -10.89
N ARG A 69 -9.74 -9.45 -11.44
CA ARG A 69 -8.64 -8.76 -10.72
C ARG A 69 -9.17 -7.99 -9.51
N THR A 70 -10.23 -7.19 -9.70
CA THR A 70 -10.86 -6.44 -8.60
C THR A 70 -11.41 -7.37 -7.52
N ALA A 71 -11.96 -8.54 -7.91
CA ALA A 71 -12.42 -9.53 -6.94
C ALA A 71 -11.28 -10.09 -6.07
N TYR A 72 -10.11 -10.36 -6.66
CA TYR A 72 -8.92 -10.75 -5.89
C TYR A 72 -8.46 -9.64 -4.94
N GLU A 73 -8.37 -8.40 -5.41
CA GLU A 73 -8.01 -7.26 -4.58
C GLU A 73 -8.94 -7.10 -3.38
N LEU A 74 -10.24 -7.16 -3.63
CA LEU A 74 -11.24 -7.04 -2.57
C LEU A 74 -11.19 -8.22 -1.60
N ALA A 75 -10.96 -9.44 -2.06
CA ALA A 75 -10.81 -10.61 -1.20
C ALA A 75 -9.60 -10.47 -0.26
N ASP A 76 -8.45 -10.08 -0.80
CA ASP A 76 -7.21 -9.90 -0.02
C ASP A 76 -7.36 -8.75 1.00
N ARG A 77 -7.93 -7.60 0.58
CA ARG A 77 -8.20 -6.43 1.46
C ARG A 77 -9.21 -6.77 2.57
N THR A 78 -10.28 -7.48 2.23
CA THR A 78 -11.31 -7.84 3.21
C THR A 78 -10.77 -8.80 4.26
N GLU A 79 -10.01 -9.82 3.86
CA GLU A 79 -9.38 -10.75 4.79
C GLU A 79 -8.33 -10.07 5.69
N ALA A 80 -7.54 -9.15 5.15
CA ALA A 80 -6.59 -8.37 5.96
C ALA A 80 -7.32 -7.48 6.98
N THR A 81 -8.37 -6.77 6.56
CA THR A 81 -9.19 -5.94 7.44
C THR A 81 -9.83 -6.77 8.54
N ARG A 82 -10.38 -7.94 8.21
CA ARG A 82 -10.94 -8.88 9.19
C ARG A 82 -9.88 -9.31 10.20
N LYS A 83 -8.67 -9.66 9.77
CA LYS A 83 -7.55 -10.03 10.65
C LYS A 83 -7.13 -8.88 11.57
N TYR A 84 -7.08 -7.64 11.07
CA TYR A 84 -6.76 -6.49 11.91
C TYR A 84 -7.82 -6.25 12.97
N ARG A 85 -9.10 -6.43 12.64
CA ARG A 85 -10.20 -6.24 13.58
C ARG A 85 -10.31 -7.34 14.65
N THR A 86 -10.16 -8.59 14.24
CA THR A 86 -10.34 -9.75 15.12
C THR A 86 -9.07 -10.24 15.78
N GLY A 87 -7.92 -9.72 15.34
CA GLY A 87 -6.61 -10.10 15.83
C GLY A 87 -6.28 -9.51 17.20
N THR A 88 -5.04 -9.76 17.60
CA THR A 88 -4.42 -9.19 18.80
C THR A 88 -3.03 -8.68 18.45
N GLY A 89 -2.48 -7.80 19.28
CA GLY A 89 -1.14 -7.29 19.10
C GLY A 89 -1.06 -5.94 18.40
N TYR A 90 0.12 -5.61 17.88
CA TYR A 90 0.45 -4.26 17.43
C TYR A 90 -0.47 -3.75 16.31
N MET A 91 -0.67 -4.53 15.24
CA MET A 91 -1.47 -4.11 14.08
C MET A 91 -2.95 -3.89 14.44
N HIS A 92 -3.50 -4.74 15.31
CA HIS A 92 -4.85 -4.56 15.84
C HIS A 92 -4.98 -3.26 16.63
N GLY A 93 -4.05 -3.00 17.57
CA GLY A 93 -4.04 -1.76 18.36
C GLY A 93 -3.94 -0.52 17.48
N LYS A 94 -3.05 -0.51 16.49
CA LYS A 94 -2.87 0.61 15.55
C LYS A 94 -4.06 0.80 14.63
N TYR A 95 -4.66 -0.28 14.12
CA TYR A 95 -5.89 -0.19 13.33
C TYR A 95 -7.01 0.56 14.07
N TYR A 96 -7.25 0.24 15.34
CA TYR A 96 -8.25 0.93 16.16
C TYR A 96 -7.81 2.35 16.54
N SER A 97 -6.54 2.57 16.81
CA SER A 97 -6.00 3.90 17.10
C SER A 97 -6.27 4.88 15.96
N PHE A 98 -6.03 4.47 14.73
CA PHE A 98 -6.25 5.30 13.54
C PHE A 98 -7.73 5.54 13.21
N GLN A 99 -8.64 4.70 13.70
CA GLN A 99 -10.08 4.97 13.61
C GLN A 99 -10.55 6.02 14.62
N GLN A 100 -9.90 6.12 15.79
CA GLN A 100 -10.24 7.09 16.81
C GLN A 100 -9.56 8.45 16.54
N ILE A 101 -8.31 8.42 16.14
CA ILE A 101 -7.49 9.61 15.84
C ILE A 101 -6.91 9.37 14.46
N PRO A 102 -7.47 10.02 13.42
CA PRO A 102 -6.93 9.90 12.07
C PRO A 102 -5.44 10.30 12.05
N PRO A 103 -4.59 9.53 11.37
CA PRO A 103 -3.18 9.86 11.25
C PRO A 103 -2.98 11.11 10.38
N HIS A 104 -1.80 11.70 10.47
CA HIS A 104 -1.39 12.78 9.58
C HIS A 104 -1.37 12.30 8.12
N SER A 105 -1.64 13.21 7.20
CA SER A 105 -1.50 12.95 5.77
C SER A 105 -0.01 12.79 5.38
N TYR A 106 0.24 12.12 4.25
CA TYR A 106 1.60 12.02 3.70
C TYR A 106 2.26 13.38 3.51
N GLN A 107 1.48 14.41 3.15
CA GLN A 107 1.99 15.77 2.97
C GLN A 107 2.42 16.41 4.29
N GLU A 108 1.62 16.28 5.35
CA GLU A 108 1.99 16.79 6.68
C GLU A 108 3.23 16.07 7.22
N ILE A 109 3.31 14.76 7.03
CA ILE A 109 4.50 13.98 7.41
C ILE A 109 5.72 14.44 6.61
N CYS A 110 5.60 14.62 5.29
CA CYS A 110 6.69 15.11 4.45
C CYS A 110 7.25 16.43 4.98
N LEU A 111 6.38 17.41 5.22
CA LEU A 111 6.77 18.72 5.78
C LEU A 111 7.46 18.60 7.13
N SER A 112 7.02 17.67 7.98
CA SER A 112 7.62 17.44 9.30
C SER A 112 9.01 16.81 9.19
N LEU A 113 9.20 15.87 8.26
CA LEU A 113 10.50 15.25 7.98
C LEU A 113 11.49 16.24 7.37
N GLU A 114 11.05 17.13 6.48
CA GLU A 114 11.85 18.22 5.91
C GLU A 114 12.25 19.22 6.98
N ALA A 115 11.29 19.66 7.81
CA ALA A 115 11.54 20.59 8.90
C ALA A 115 12.53 20.05 9.95
N PHE A 116 12.56 18.74 10.17
CA PHE A 116 13.56 18.11 11.03
C PHE A 116 14.98 18.40 10.54
N SER A 117 15.28 18.19 9.26
CA SER A 117 16.61 18.42 8.68
C SER A 117 17.02 19.88 8.77
N GLU A 118 16.10 20.80 8.49
CA GLU A 118 16.35 22.25 8.62
C GLU A 118 16.60 22.65 10.07
N ASN A 119 15.73 22.23 11.00
CA ASN A 119 15.85 22.56 12.41
C ASN A 119 17.11 21.95 13.05
N LEU A 120 17.51 20.74 12.65
CA LEU A 120 18.75 20.12 13.10
C LEU A 120 19.96 20.93 12.66
N GLY A 121 20.00 21.36 11.40
CA GLY A 121 21.05 22.24 10.87
C GLY A 121 21.10 23.56 11.61
N MET A 122 19.94 24.20 11.83
CA MET A 122 19.85 25.47 12.56
C MET A 122 20.31 25.33 14.04
N ALA A 123 19.93 24.26 14.73
CA ALA A 123 20.35 24.02 16.11
C ALA A 123 21.88 23.90 16.24
N GLN A 124 22.54 23.30 15.26
CA GLN A 124 24.00 23.17 15.24
C GLN A 124 24.72 24.52 15.03
N ILE A 125 24.10 25.47 14.30
CA ILE A 125 24.70 26.75 13.96
C ILE A 125 24.39 27.82 15.02
N THR A 126 23.13 27.83 15.54
CA THR A 126 22.65 28.98 16.36
C THR A 126 22.79 28.77 17.85
N VAL A 127 22.79 27.52 18.34
CA VAL A 127 22.87 27.22 19.76
C VAL A 127 24.33 27.04 20.18
N MET A 128 24.90 28.07 20.79
CA MET A 128 26.32 28.11 21.19
C MET A 128 26.62 27.25 22.42
N ASP A 129 25.68 27.16 23.35
CA ASP A 129 25.79 26.34 24.55
C ASP A 129 25.61 24.86 24.22
N GLU A 130 26.59 24.03 24.60
CA GLU A 130 26.63 22.61 24.21
C GLU A 130 25.54 21.77 24.91
N GLU A 131 25.26 22.09 26.18
CA GLU A 131 24.22 21.36 26.94
C GLU A 131 22.84 21.68 26.36
N ARG A 132 22.51 22.93 26.13
CA ARG A 132 21.26 23.37 25.49
C ARG A 132 21.12 22.85 24.06
N ARG A 133 22.22 22.80 23.30
CA ARG A 133 22.23 22.24 21.95
C ARG A 133 21.87 20.76 21.99
N SER A 134 22.48 19.98 22.91
CA SER A 134 22.19 18.56 23.09
C SER A 134 20.73 18.34 23.47
N GLU A 135 20.17 19.11 24.39
CA GLU A 135 18.75 19.05 24.74
C GLU A 135 17.83 19.35 23.55
N THR A 136 18.15 20.38 22.78
CA THR A 136 17.38 20.80 21.61
C THR A 136 17.40 19.70 20.55
N VAL A 137 18.57 19.17 20.24
CA VAL A 137 18.77 18.08 19.28
C VAL A 137 18.01 16.83 19.71
N ASN A 138 18.08 16.46 20.99
CA ASN A 138 17.33 15.30 21.51
C ASN A 138 15.80 15.48 21.36
N LYS A 139 15.26 16.67 21.61
CA LYS A 139 13.84 16.95 21.39
C LYS A 139 13.46 16.81 19.92
N LEU A 140 14.29 17.32 19.01
CA LEU A 140 14.06 17.18 17.57
C LEU A 140 14.04 15.70 17.14
N TYR A 141 14.97 14.87 17.64
CA TYR A 141 14.96 13.43 17.34
C TYR A 141 13.73 12.71 17.88
N ILE A 142 13.29 13.02 19.11
CA ILE A 142 12.07 12.41 19.68
C ILE A 142 10.81 12.76 18.87
N GLU A 143 10.72 14.01 18.40
CA GLU A 143 9.61 14.44 17.57
C GLU A 143 9.66 13.79 16.17
N HIS A 144 10.83 13.78 15.55
CA HIS A 144 11.08 13.13 14.27
C HIS A 144 10.70 11.63 14.28
N GLU A 145 11.15 10.91 15.32
CA GLU A 145 10.84 9.46 15.47
C GLU A 145 9.34 9.17 15.47
N LYS A 146 8.53 10.09 16.02
CA LYS A 146 7.06 9.94 16.00
C LYS A 146 6.52 9.96 14.57
N TYR A 147 6.97 10.91 13.74
CA TYR A 147 6.52 10.99 12.35
C TYR A 147 7.01 9.83 11.49
N VAL A 148 8.25 9.37 11.68
CA VAL A 148 8.79 8.20 11.00
C VAL A 148 8.02 6.93 11.38
N THR A 149 7.71 6.77 12.67
CA THR A 149 6.93 5.64 13.17
C THR A 149 5.49 5.69 12.64
N GLU A 150 4.87 6.86 12.63
CA GLU A 150 3.52 7.04 12.10
C GLU A 150 3.46 6.75 10.60
N LEU A 151 4.42 7.24 9.82
CA LEU A 151 4.55 6.94 8.40
C LEU A 151 4.66 5.43 8.15
N PHE A 152 5.51 4.75 8.93
CA PHE A 152 5.63 3.30 8.86
C PHE A 152 4.31 2.59 9.12
N ASP A 153 3.60 2.99 10.19
CA ASP A 153 2.34 2.37 10.61
C ASP A 153 1.22 2.57 9.59
N ILE A 154 1.08 3.81 9.07
CA ILE A 154 0.09 4.15 8.04
C ILE A 154 0.28 3.25 6.81
N ILE A 155 1.51 3.13 6.33
CA ILE A 155 1.84 2.34 5.15
C ILE A 155 1.62 0.86 5.40
N TRP A 156 2.09 0.34 6.54
CA TRP A 156 2.07 -1.08 6.84
C TRP A 156 0.65 -1.62 7.05
N ILE A 157 -0.22 -0.83 7.72
CA ILE A 157 -1.61 -1.22 8.01
C ILE A 157 -2.54 -0.97 6.83
N SER A 158 -2.22 0.00 5.96
CA SER A 158 -3.02 0.28 4.78
C SER A 158 -3.08 -0.92 3.84
N THR A 159 -4.30 -1.40 3.56
CA THR A 159 -4.54 -2.50 2.61
C THR A 159 -4.65 -2.04 1.17
N HIS A 160 -4.74 -0.72 0.93
CA HIS A 160 -4.91 -0.14 -0.39
C HIS A 160 -4.45 1.33 -0.39
N TRP A 161 -3.74 1.73 -1.43
CA TRP A 161 -3.40 3.12 -1.71
C TRP A 161 -4.32 3.72 -2.77
N THR A 162 -4.73 4.95 -2.56
CA THR A 162 -5.35 5.82 -3.57
C THR A 162 -4.27 6.47 -4.44
N ASP A 163 -4.67 7.19 -5.49
CA ASP A 163 -3.73 7.99 -6.29
C ASP A 163 -3.14 9.15 -5.48
N GLU A 164 -3.90 9.67 -4.51
CA GLU A 164 -3.44 10.68 -3.57
C GLU A 164 -2.37 10.14 -2.62
N ASP A 165 -2.55 8.93 -2.07
CA ASP A 165 -1.55 8.26 -1.24
C ASP A 165 -0.25 8.04 -2.02
N LEU A 166 -0.35 7.54 -3.27
CA LEU A 166 0.82 7.35 -4.13
C LEU A 166 1.52 8.68 -4.44
N SER A 167 0.76 9.75 -4.69
CA SER A 167 1.32 11.09 -4.92
C SER A 167 2.03 11.61 -3.69
N GLY A 168 1.43 11.49 -2.51
CA GLY A 168 2.03 11.91 -1.24
C GLY A 168 3.29 11.11 -0.89
N ALA A 169 3.24 9.79 -1.10
CA ALA A 169 4.41 8.91 -0.91
C ALA A 169 5.56 9.28 -1.87
N ASN A 170 5.24 9.61 -3.13
CA ASN A 170 6.23 10.07 -4.09
C ASN A 170 6.85 11.42 -3.68
N SER A 171 6.09 12.32 -3.07
CA SER A 171 6.64 13.60 -2.57
C SER A 171 7.72 13.36 -1.51
N ILE A 172 7.51 12.42 -0.59
CA ILE A 172 8.53 12.03 0.41
C ILE A 172 9.77 11.42 -0.28
N LEU A 173 9.56 10.53 -1.26
CA LEU A 173 10.64 9.87 -2.01
C LEU A 173 11.53 10.86 -2.76
N GLU A 174 10.95 11.91 -3.32
CA GLU A 174 11.61 12.88 -4.20
C GLU A 174 12.19 14.09 -3.44
N SER A 175 11.83 14.24 -2.17
CA SER A 175 12.34 15.36 -1.36
C SER A 175 13.83 15.23 -1.09
N LEU A 176 14.57 16.29 -1.36
CA LEU A 176 16.01 16.38 -1.06
C LEU A 176 16.30 16.66 0.41
N LEU A 177 15.28 17.05 1.19
CA LEU A 177 15.42 17.39 2.61
C LEU A 177 15.05 16.21 3.51
N VAL A 178 14.29 15.24 3.02
CA VAL A 178 13.97 14.03 3.79
C VAL A 178 15.21 13.13 3.87
N PRO A 179 15.63 12.71 5.08
CA PRO A 179 16.79 11.84 5.24
C PRO A 179 16.62 10.51 4.51
N ALA A 180 17.66 10.05 3.81
CA ALA A 180 17.63 8.79 3.08
C ALA A 180 17.30 7.56 3.95
N ASN A 181 17.65 7.61 5.24
CA ASN A 181 17.29 6.55 6.19
C ASN A 181 15.76 6.46 6.41
N ASP A 182 15.06 7.60 6.42
CA ASP A 182 13.61 7.65 6.61
C ASP A 182 12.90 7.12 5.37
N VAL A 183 13.37 7.51 4.18
CA VAL A 183 12.91 6.92 2.91
C VAL A 183 13.14 5.42 2.91
N ALA A 184 14.29 4.95 3.40
CA ALA A 184 14.59 3.53 3.49
C ALA A 184 13.68 2.78 4.49
N VAL A 185 13.25 3.41 5.59
CA VAL A 185 12.24 2.89 6.52
C VAL A 185 10.88 2.82 5.84
N MET A 186 10.49 3.88 5.13
CA MET A 186 9.26 3.92 4.33
C MET A 186 9.19 2.77 3.31
N ILE A 187 10.25 2.51 2.55
CA ILE A 187 10.35 1.39 1.62
C ILE A 187 10.17 0.05 2.33
N SER A 188 10.72 -0.09 3.55
CA SER A 188 10.54 -1.31 4.34
C SER A 188 9.07 -1.50 4.74
N ALA A 189 8.37 -0.43 5.12
CA ALA A 189 6.93 -0.49 5.43
C ALA A 189 6.11 -0.90 4.20
N VAL A 190 6.41 -0.32 3.03
CA VAL A 190 5.77 -0.69 1.75
C VAL A 190 6.00 -2.16 1.43
N THR A 191 7.23 -2.65 1.60
CA THR A 191 7.58 -4.05 1.36
C THR A 191 6.80 -4.99 2.26
N LEU A 192 6.75 -4.72 3.57
CA LEU A 192 6.01 -5.53 4.54
C LEU A 192 4.50 -5.53 4.27
N SER A 193 3.95 -4.39 3.88
CA SER A 193 2.55 -4.28 3.47
C SER A 193 2.27 -5.14 2.22
N LEU A 194 3.12 -5.08 1.20
CA LEU A 194 2.97 -5.84 -0.04
C LEU A 194 3.12 -7.35 0.13
N ILE A 195 3.91 -7.81 1.10
CA ILE A 195 4.00 -9.24 1.44
C ILE A 195 2.64 -9.74 1.98
N GLN A 196 1.89 -8.90 2.68
CA GLN A 196 0.60 -9.27 3.25
C GLN A 196 -0.55 -9.14 2.24
N VAL A 197 -0.63 -7.99 1.57
CA VAL A 197 -1.67 -7.67 0.59
C VAL A 197 -1.03 -6.99 -0.61
N PHE A 198 -1.24 -7.56 -1.79
CA PHE A 198 -0.75 -6.94 -3.02
C PHE A 198 -1.54 -5.66 -3.33
N ASP A 199 -0.81 -4.57 -3.52
CA ASP A 199 -1.33 -3.30 -4.01
C ASP A 199 -0.47 -2.81 -5.18
N SER A 200 -1.11 -2.54 -6.32
CA SER A 200 -0.40 -2.17 -7.54
C SER A 200 0.33 -0.83 -7.43
N ARG A 201 -0.23 0.13 -6.67
CA ARG A 201 0.37 1.45 -6.48
C ARG A 201 1.60 1.39 -5.58
N LYS A 202 1.52 0.60 -4.49
CA LYS A 202 2.68 0.34 -3.63
C LYS A 202 3.82 -0.34 -4.39
N PHE A 203 3.48 -1.27 -5.28
CA PHE A 203 4.48 -1.93 -6.11
C PHE A 203 5.10 -0.97 -7.15
N GLN A 204 4.29 -0.11 -7.78
CA GLN A 204 4.78 0.98 -8.64
C GLN A 204 5.73 1.92 -7.91
N PHE A 205 5.40 2.26 -6.66
CA PHE A 205 6.28 3.08 -5.81
C PHE A 205 7.65 2.43 -5.59
N LEU A 206 7.71 1.12 -5.30
CA LEU A 206 8.99 0.42 -5.17
C LEU A 206 9.81 0.44 -6.46
N ILE A 207 9.16 0.21 -7.63
CA ILE A 207 9.83 0.29 -8.94
C ILE A 207 10.38 1.70 -9.17
N LYS A 208 9.59 2.73 -8.88
CA LYS A 208 10.02 4.12 -9.01
C LYS A 208 11.20 4.43 -8.09
N ALA A 209 11.14 4.03 -6.82
CA ALA A 209 12.22 4.24 -5.86
C ALA A 209 13.53 3.59 -6.33
N TYR A 210 13.45 2.36 -6.87
CA TYR A 210 14.60 1.67 -7.45
C TYR A 210 15.19 2.40 -8.66
N GLN A 211 14.34 2.94 -9.55
CA GLN A 211 14.77 3.55 -10.81
C GLN A 211 15.29 4.97 -10.65
N THR A 212 14.79 5.73 -9.68
CA THR A 212 15.01 7.18 -9.64
C THR A 212 15.84 7.67 -8.47
N HIS A 213 15.93 6.91 -7.36
CA HIS A 213 16.65 7.38 -6.18
C HIS A 213 18.17 7.18 -6.31
N SER A 214 18.97 8.13 -5.80
CA SER A 214 20.43 8.11 -5.88
C SER A 214 21.11 7.39 -4.71
N GLU A 215 20.46 7.37 -3.53
CA GLU A 215 21.04 6.81 -2.32
C GLU A 215 21.03 5.27 -2.33
N THR A 216 22.21 4.67 -2.16
CA THR A 216 22.40 3.22 -2.24
C THR A 216 21.49 2.43 -1.30
N ILE A 217 21.29 2.93 -0.05
CA ILE A 217 20.44 2.25 0.93
C ILE A 217 18.98 2.17 0.48
N VAL A 218 18.49 3.21 -0.19
CA VAL A 218 17.12 3.30 -0.71
C VAL A 218 16.96 2.34 -1.90
N VAL A 219 17.88 2.42 -2.86
CA VAL A 219 17.89 1.56 -4.06
C VAL A 219 17.96 0.08 -3.70
N GLN A 220 18.86 -0.30 -2.78
CA GLN A 220 19.00 -1.70 -2.34
C GLN A 220 17.73 -2.20 -1.63
N ARG A 221 17.12 -1.39 -0.75
CA ARG A 221 15.88 -1.78 -0.08
C ARG A 221 14.72 -1.89 -1.05
N ALA A 222 14.62 -0.99 -2.02
CA ALA A 222 13.60 -1.06 -3.06
C ALA A 222 13.76 -2.34 -3.91
N LEU A 223 14.99 -2.68 -4.32
CA LEU A 223 15.28 -3.91 -5.06
C LEU A 223 14.89 -5.17 -4.27
N ILE A 224 15.26 -5.22 -2.98
CA ILE A 224 14.86 -6.33 -2.09
C ILE A 224 13.33 -6.39 -1.96
N GLY A 225 12.68 -5.25 -1.79
CA GLY A 225 11.23 -5.15 -1.71
C GLY A 225 10.53 -5.65 -2.97
N ILE A 226 11.02 -5.29 -4.15
CA ILE A 226 10.54 -5.79 -5.44
C ILE A 226 10.70 -7.31 -5.52
N ALA A 227 11.88 -7.85 -5.18
CA ALA A 227 12.15 -9.28 -5.24
C ALA A 227 11.26 -10.09 -4.29
N LEU A 228 11.11 -9.63 -3.04
CA LEU A 228 10.23 -10.27 -2.06
C LEU A 228 8.77 -10.21 -2.49
N THR A 229 8.30 -9.06 -2.98
CA THR A 229 6.93 -8.92 -3.49
C THR A 229 6.69 -9.83 -4.68
N ALA A 230 7.62 -9.88 -5.64
CA ALA A 230 7.50 -10.76 -6.79
C ALA A 230 7.44 -12.24 -6.41
N TYR A 231 8.17 -12.65 -5.36
CA TYR A 231 8.15 -14.01 -4.85
C TYR A 231 6.85 -14.34 -4.10
N TYR A 232 6.45 -13.52 -3.12
CA TYR A 232 5.29 -13.81 -2.30
C TYR A 232 3.96 -13.56 -3.01
N GLN A 233 3.93 -12.62 -3.96
CA GLN A 233 2.73 -12.17 -4.68
C GLN A 233 2.73 -12.56 -6.16
N GLU A 234 3.46 -13.60 -6.54
CA GLU A 234 3.59 -14.06 -7.94
C GLU A 234 2.24 -14.21 -8.62
N LYS A 235 1.26 -14.84 -7.95
CA LYS A 235 -0.08 -15.06 -8.50
C LYS A 235 -0.83 -13.74 -8.76
N ARG A 236 -0.70 -12.78 -7.84
CA ARG A 236 -1.34 -11.46 -7.97
C ARG A 236 -0.66 -10.62 -9.04
N LEU A 237 0.65 -10.62 -9.07
CA LEU A 237 1.43 -9.88 -10.07
C LEU A 237 1.10 -10.32 -11.52
N LYS A 238 0.78 -11.61 -11.73
CA LYS A 238 0.33 -12.12 -13.05
C LYS A 238 -0.96 -11.47 -13.55
N LEU A 239 -1.75 -10.85 -12.68
CA LEU A 239 -2.96 -10.13 -13.07
C LEU A 239 -2.69 -8.71 -13.59
N TYR A 240 -1.43 -8.26 -13.54
CA TYR A 240 -0.98 -6.91 -13.91
C TYR A 240 0.14 -6.96 -14.96
N PRO A 241 -0.20 -7.21 -16.24
CA PRO A 241 0.81 -7.30 -17.32
C PRO A 241 1.70 -6.07 -17.44
N ASP A 242 1.13 -4.88 -17.22
CA ASP A 242 1.88 -3.61 -17.31
C ASP A 242 2.97 -3.52 -16.22
N LEU A 243 2.68 -4.00 -15.01
CA LEU A 243 3.66 -4.05 -13.92
C LEU A 243 4.74 -5.10 -14.19
N GLN A 244 4.38 -6.23 -14.79
CA GLN A 244 5.35 -7.24 -15.21
C GLN A 244 6.29 -6.69 -16.29
N ALA A 245 5.75 -5.94 -17.25
CA ALA A 245 6.56 -5.28 -18.27
C ALA A 245 7.52 -4.24 -17.67
N ALA A 246 7.02 -3.40 -16.76
CA ALA A 246 7.83 -2.41 -16.04
C ALA A 246 8.94 -3.08 -15.21
N LEU A 247 8.63 -4.19 -14.53
CA LEU A 247 9.61 -4.98 -13.78
C LEU A 247 10.68 -5.56 -14.70
N SER A 248 10.28 -6.14 -15.84
CA SER A 248 11.22 -6.72 -16.80
C SER A 248 12.17 -5.67 -17.36
N LEU A 249 11.69 -4.48 -17.68
CA LEU A 249 12.52 -3.36 -18.14
C LEU A 249 13.49 -2.88 -17.07
N SER A 250 13.06 -2.87 -15.80
CA SER A 250 13.90 -2.44 -14.67
C SER A 250 15.02 -3.41 -14.36
N LEU A 251 14.82 -4.73 -14.57
CA LEU A 251 15.79 -5.78 -14.26
C LEU A 251 16.79 -6.04 -15.40
N ILE A 252 16.54 -5.54 -16.62
CA ILE A 252 17.49 -5.67 -17.76
C ILE A 252 18.80 -4.89 -17.51
N HIS A 253 18.80 -3.97 -16.55
CA HIS A 253 19.98 -3.15 -16.22
C HIS A 253 20.78 -3.69 -15.01
N ILE A 254 20.46 -4.88 -14.51
CA ILE A 254 21.22 -5.63 -13.48
C ILE A 254 22.06 -6.71 -14.15
#